data_8277ee3bd3241ff971de16df75f84261
#
_entry.id   8277ee3bd3241ff971de16df75f84261
#
_cell.length_a   1.000
_cell.length_b   1.000
_cell.length_c   1.000
_cell.angle_alpha   90.00
_cell.angle_beta   90.00
_cell.angle_gamma   90.00
#
_symmetry.space_group_name_H-M   'P 1'
#
loop_
_entity.id
_entity.type
_entity.pdbx_description
1 polymer ?
#
loop_
_entity_poly.entity_id
_entity_poly.type
_entity_poly.pdbx_seq_one_letter_code
_entity_poly.pdbx_strand_id
1 'polypeptide(L)'
;RQWWSVYTWSLKKQSGIGIIYLILLCLALPFLLGIILFSSIKNQHVLTGENIANGLHILFTFLVIPGTLLFVFITAVLLFRFMHNKRSTDFYHALPVSRTAMFFGRFLAGFTVLSVPMVICCCITAIVLVCVQGTANILGMPYGTLFLYLLYLLIIILITYAFTVFIAVCSGTTFNAIISAVAIGVAYPIFMYL
;
A
#
# COMPACT_ATOMS: atom_id res chain seq x y z
N ARG A 1 24.47 6.11 -11.44
CA ARG A 1 24.86 4.91 -10.67
C ARG A 1 24.69 5.07 -9.15
N GLN A 2 24.91 6.26 -8.57
CA GLN A 2 24.83 6.49 -7.10
C GLN A 2 23.43 6.30 -6.52
N TRP A 3 22.37 6.77 -7.18
CA TRP A 3 20.99 6.63 -6.72
C TRP A 3 20.52 5.17 -6.69
N TRP A 4 21.03 4.32 -7.56
CA TRP A 4 20.68 2.90 -7.62
C TRP A 4 21.22 2.11 -6.40
N SER A 5 22.43 2.41 -5.96
CA SER A 5 22.98 1.76 -4.75
C SER A 5 22.23 2.18 -3.48
N VAL A 6 21.81 3.46 -3.39
CA VAL A 6 20.95 3.93 -2.30
C VAL A 6 19.58 3.28 -2.33
N TYR A 7 18.99 3.14 -3.53
CA TYR A 7 17.72 2.47 -3.74
C TYR A 7 17.75 1.00 -3.30
N THR A 8 18.70 0.22 -3.80
CA THR A 8 18.83 -1.21 -3.46
C THR A 8 19.12 -1.44 -1.98
N TRP A 9 19.93 -0.59 -1.37
CA TRP A 9 20.20 -0.65 0.07
C TRP A 9 18.94 -0.33 0.90
N SER A 10 18.19 0.70 0.52
CA SER A 10 16.95 1.09 1.18
C SER A 10 15.86 0.02 1.04
N LEU A 11 15.77 -0.61 -0.13
CA LEU A 11 14.87 -1.75 -0.37
C LEU A 11 15.19 -2.93 0.56
N LYS A 12 16.45 -3.34 0.65
CA LYS A 12 16.85 -4.44 1.53
C LYS A 12 16.53 -4.12 2.99
N LYS A 13 16.75 -2.88 3.42
CA LYS A 13 16.47 -2.46 4.79
C LYS A 13 14.98 -2.49 5.12
N GLN A 14 14.10 -2.23 4.15
CA GLN A 14 12.64 -2.17 4.35
C GLN A 14 11.88 -3.40 3.84
N SER A 15 12.57 -4.40 3.30
CA SER A 15 11.93 -5.63 2.80
C SER A 15 11.04 -6.30 3.84
N GLY A 16 11.41 -6.25 5.12
CA GLY A 16 10.58 -6.79 6.20
C GLY A 16 9.20 -6.13 6.30
N ILE A 17 9.12 -4.80 6.13
CA ILE A 17 7.84 -4.08 6.14
C ILE A 17 7.01 -4.48 4.92
N GLY A 18 7.65 -4.57 3.74
CA GLY A 18 6.98 -5.01 2.52
C GLY A 18 6.42 -6.43 2.62
N ILE A 19 7.14 -7.35 3.28
CA ILE A 19 6.66 -8.72 3.50
C ILE A 19 5.47 -8.75 4.46
N ILE A 20 5.52 -8.02 5.58
CA ILE A 20 4.41 -7.93 6.52
C ILE A 20 3.17 -7.34 5.83
N TYR A 21 3.37 -6.29 5.03
CA TYR A 21 2.30 -5.67 4.27
C TYR A 21 1.70 -6.64 3.23
N LEU A 22 2.53 -7.39 2.51
CA LEU A 22 2.09 -8.42 1.57
C LEU A 22 1.25 -9.50 2.25
N ILE A 23 1.70 -10.01 3.40
CA ILE A 23 0.97 -11.05 4.16
C ILE A 23 -0.40 -10.52 4.58
N LEU A 24 -0.45 -9.29 5.09
CA LEU A 24 -1.70 -8.68 5.55
C LEU A 24 -2.66 -8.43 4.38
N LEU A 25 -2.17 -7.97 3.22
CA LEU A 25 -2.98 -7.82 2.00
C LEU A 25 -3.50 -9.15 1.48
N CYS A 26 -2.66 -10.20 1.47
CA CYS A 26 -3.08 -11.55 1.03
C CYS A 26 -4.14 -12.14 1.97
N LEU A 27 -4.08 -11.84 3.25
CA LEU A 27 -5.12 -12.23 4.20
C LEU A 27 -6.39 -11.41 4.00
N ALA A 28 -6.28 -10.12 3.70
CA ALA A 28 -7.41 -9.21 3.53
C ALA A 28 -8.18 -9.44 2.22
N LEU A 29 -7.51 -9.64 1.09
CA LEU A 29 -8.16 -9.74 -0.23
C LEU A 29 -8.42 -11.20 -0.64
N PRO A 30 -7.40 -11.98 -1.08
CA PRO A 30 -7.68 -13.29 -1.65
C PRO A 30 -8.24 -14.29 -0.64
N PHE A 31 -7.82 -14.23 0.63
CA PHE A 31 -8.27 -15.18 1.64
C PHE A 31 -9.71 -14.91 2.06
N LEU A 32 -10.07 -13.67 2.43
CA LEU A 32 -11.45 -13.33 2.79
C LEU A 32 -12.40 -13.48 1.62
N LEU A 33 -11.99 -13.03 0.43
CA LEU A 33 -12.78 -13.22 -0.77
C LEU A 33 -13.01 -14.71 -1.05
N GLY A 34 -11.96 -15.54 -0.93
CA GLY A 34 -12.06 -16.99 -1.10
C GLY A 34 -13.05 -17.64 -0.13
N ILE A 35 -13.05 -17.23 1.15
CA ILE A 35 -14.02 -17.72 2.15
C ILE A 35 -15.45 -17.33 1.77
N ILE A 36 -15.67 -16.07 1.38
CA ILE A 36 -17.00 -15.56 0.99
C ILE A 36 -17.53 -16.35 -0.23
N LEU A 37 -16.70 -16.52 -1.26
CA LEU A 37 -17.07 -17.23 -2.46
C LEU A 37 -17.35 -18.72 -2.19
N PHE A 38 -16.49 -19.38 -1.41
CA PHE A 38 -16.67 -20.79 -1.04
C PHE A 38 -17.95 -21.01 -0.20
N SER A 39 -18.22 -20.12 0.76
CA SER A 39 -19.44 -20.15 1.57
C SER A 39 -20.70 -19.99 0.70
N SER A 40 -20.67 -19.08 -0.27
CA SER A 40 -21.79 -18.83 -1.17
C SER A 40 -22.07 -20.02 -2.11
N ILE A 41 -21.01 -20.66 -2.62
CA ILE A 41 -21.14 -21.88 -3.43
C ILE A 41 -21.74 -23.02 -2.60
N LYS A 42 -21.28 -23.23 -1.38
CA LYS A 42 -21.76 -24.28 -0.49
C LYS A 42 -23.23 -24.09 -0.12
N ASN A 43 -23.68 -22.86 0.08
CA ASN A 43 -25.06 -22.54 0.46
C ASN A 43 -26.00 -22.37 -0.74
N GLN A 44 -25.58 -22.72 -1.94
CA GLN A 44 -26.33 -22.60 -3.21
C GLN A 44 -26.89 -21.19 -3.47
N HIS A 45 -26.24 -20.16 -2.92
CA HIS A 45 -26.59 -18.78 -3.27
C HIS A 45 -26.21 -18.50 -4.73
N VAL A 46 -27.09 -17.80 -5.44
CA VAL A 46 -26.83 -17.38 -6.82
C VAL A 46 -25.67 -16.38 -6.81
N LEU A 47 -24.50 -16.81 -7.26
CA LEU A 47 -23.33 -15.97 -7.46
C LEU A 47 -23.46 -15.25 -8.80
N THR A 48 -23.66 -13.95 -8.74
CA THR A 48 -23.59 -13.08 -9.93
C THR A 48 -22.30 -12.27 -9.88
N GLY A 49 -21.78 -11.87 -11.04
CA GLY A 49 -20.60 -11.00 -11.10
C GLY A 49 -20.79 -9.69 -10.34
N GLU A 50 -22.02 -9.19 -10.26
CA GLU A 50 -22.38 -7.99 -9.50
C GLU A 50 -22.23 -8.19 -7.99
N ASN A 51 -22.68 -9.33 -7.45
CA ASN A 51 -22.51 -9.65 -6.02
C ASN A 51 -21.03 -9.76 -5.64
N ILE A 52 -20.20 -10.33 -6.53
CA ILE A 52 -18.75 -10.41 -6.33
C ILE A 52 -18.12 -9.01 -6.40
N ALA A 53 -18.54 -8.16 -7.33
CA ALA A 53 -18.06 -6.78 -7.43
C ALA A 53 -18.39 -5.98 -6.16
N ASN A 54 -19.61 -6.11 -5.62
CA ASN A 54 -20.00 -5.47 -4.38
C ASN A 54 -19.20 -5.97 -3.17
N GLY A 55 -18.91 -7.27 -3.11
CA GLY A 55 -18.03 -7.86 -2.09
C GLY A 55 -16.60 -7.30 -2.17
N LEU A 56 -16.05 -7.21 -3.38
CA LEU A 56 -14.76 -6.57 -3.61
C LEU A 56 -14.77 -5.10 -3.17
N HIS A 57 -15.81 -4.35 -3.53
CA HIS A 57 -15.95 -2.94 -3.14
C HIS A 57 -15.89 -2.77 -1.61
N ILE A 58 -16.63 -3.58 -0.87
CA ILE A 58 -16.66 -3.54 0.59
C ILE A 58 -15.27 -3.87 1.16
N LEU A 59 -14.62 -4.95 0.70
CA LEU A 59 -13.29 -5.33 1.15
C LEU A 59 -12.25 -4.22 0.87
N PHE A 60 -12.28 -3.63 -0.33
CA PHE A 60 -11.36 -2.55 -0.68
C PHE A 60 -11.59 -1.32 0.18
N THR A 61 -12.84 -0.88 0.34
CA THR A 61 -13.16 0.37 1.04
C THR A 61 -12.89 0.28 2.54
N PHE A 62 -13.33 -0.81 3.19
CA PHE A 62 -13.27 -0.90 4.66
C PHE A 62 -11.98 -1.54 5.19
N LEU A 63 -11.28 -2.36 4.41
CA LEU A 63 -10.11 -3.09 4.90
C LEU A 63 -8.83 -2.69 4.19
N VAL A 64 -8.82 -2.68 2.85
CA VAL A 64 -7.60 -2.46 2.08
C VAL A 64 -7.16 -1.00 2.11
N ILE A 65 -8.05 -0.04 1.90
CA ILE A 65 -7.71 1.38 1.89
C ILE A 65 -7.16 1.83 3.26
N PRO A 66 -7.84 1.63 4.40
CA PRO A 66 -7.30 2.03 5.69
C PRO A 66 -6.00 1.31 6.05
N GLY A 67 -5.90 0.01 5.74
CA GLY A 67 -4.69 -0.78 5.95
C GLY A 67 -3.51 -0.23 5.14
N THR A 68 -3.71 0.08 3.85
CA THR A 68 -2.66 0.67 3.01
C THR A 68 -2.21 2.03 3.51
N LEU A 69 -3.14 2.90 3.93
CA LEU A 69 -2.81 4.22 4.49
C LEU A 69 -1.91 4.11 5.72
N LEU A 70 -2.19 3.17 6.63
CA LEU A 70 -1.33 2.90 7.79
C LEU A 70 0.08 2.50 7.36
N PHE A 71 0.22 1.58 6.40
CA PHE A 71 1.53 1.14 5.92
C PHE A 71 2.28 2.23 5.15
N VAL A 72 1.59 3.05 4.36
CA VAL A 72 2.16 4.24 3.71
C VAL A 72 2.79 5.15 4.75
N PHE A 73 2.06 5.42 5.82
CA PHE A 73 2.49 6.29 6.90
C PHE A 73 3.72 5.74 7.62
N ILE A 74 3.67 4.47 8.06
CA ILE A 74 4.78 3.79 8.74
C ILE A 74 6.03 3.79 7.86
N THR A 75 5.88 3.46 6.57
CA THR A 75 6.99 3.39 5.61
C THR A 75 7.64 4.74 5.41
N ALA A 76 6.85 5.81 5.23
CA ALA A 76 7.36 7.17 5.05
C ALA A 76 8.15 7.64 6.28
N VAL A 77 7.59 7.49 7.48
CA VAL A 77 8.24 7.92 8.74
C VAL A 77 9.54 7.14 8.97
N LEU A 78 9.53 5.82 8.80
CA LEU A 78 10.73 5.00 9.03
C LEU A 78 11.83 5.29 8.01
N LEU A 79 11.47 5.56 6.76
CA LEU A 79 12.44 5.84 5.71
C LEU A 79 13.16 7.17 5.92
N PHE A 80 12.44 8.18 6.41
CA PHE A 80 12.97 9.53 6.61
C PHE A 80 13.37 9.84 8.06
N ARG A 81 13.20 8.89 9.00
CA ARG A 81 13.60 9.02 10.41
C ARG A 81 15.07 9.44 10.58
N PHE A 82 15.96 9.07 9.65
CA PHE A 82 17.38 9.43 9.73
C PHE A 82 17.61 10.96 9.72
N MET A 83 16.72 11.74 9.10
CA MET A 83 16.84 13.20 9.03
C MET A 83 16.67 13.87 10.39
N HIS A 84 15.98 13.20 11.32
CA HIS A 84 15.71 13.72 12.67
C HIS A 84 16.76 13.29 13.70
N ASN A 85 17.76 12.49 13.32
CA ASN A 85 18.82 12.03 14.22
C ASN A 85 20.17 12.64 13.78
N LYS A 86 20.71 13.57 14.58
CA LYS A 86 21.97 14.29 14.31
C LYS A 86 23.11 13.35 13.92
N ARG A 87 23.29 12.25 14.68
CA ARG A 87 24.37 11.29 14.46
C ARG A 87 24.27 10.58 13.09
N SER A 88 23.04 10.33 12.62
CA SER A 88 22.79 9.74 11.31
C SER A 88 23.01 10.77 10.20
N THR A 89 22.59 12.01 10.43
CA THR A 89 22.70 13.08 9.44
C THR A 89 24.15 13.38 9.12
N ASP A 90 25.01 13.49 10.15
CA ASP A 90 26.46 13.72 9.99
C ASP A 90 27.12 12.60 9.19
N PHE A 91 26.76 11.34 9.48
CA PHE A 91 27.26 10.18 8.74
C PHE A 91 26.85 10.23 7.26
N TYR A 92 25.60 10.56 6.96
CA TYR A 92 25.12 10.63 5.58
C TYR A 92 25.71 11.82 4.80
N HIS A 93 26.02 12.93 5.47
CA HIS A 93 26.71 14.06 4.85
C HIS A 93 28.17 13.79 4.53
N ALA A 94 28.81 12.86 5.23
CA ALA A 94 30.17 12.42 4.94
C ALA A 94 30.28 11.47 3.74
N LEU A 95 29.15 10.91 3.25
CA LEU A 95 29.16 10.02 2.09
C LEU A 95 29.28 10.82 0.77
N PRO A 96 30.07 10.33 -0.20
CA PRO A 96 30.23 10.98 -1.51
C PRO A 96 29.01 10.74 -2.42
N VAL A 97 27.81 11.03 -1.93
CA VAL A 97 26.54 10.87 -2.65
C VAL A 97 25.78 12.20 -2.67
N SER A 98 25.27 12.57 -3.84
CA SER A 98 24.49 13.80 -3.96
C SER A 98 23.18 13.73 -3.14
N ARG A 99 22.80 14.85 -2.53
CA ARG A 99 21.57 14.94 -1.70
C ARG A 99 20.31 14.52 -2.48
N THR A 100 20.24 14.92 -3.74
CA THR A 100 19.14 14.56 -4.64
C THR A 100 19.09 13.06 -4.92
N ALA A 101 20.24 12.41 -5.17
CA ALA A 101 20.29 10.96 -5.38
C ALA A 101 19.88 10.18 -4.13
N MET A 102 20.23 10.69 -2.94
CA MET A 102 19.84 10.08 -1.67
C MET A 102 18.33 10.20 -1.41
N PHE A 103 17.73 11.37 -1.70
CA PHE A 103 16.30 11.58 -1.55
C PHE A 103 15.51 10.70 -2.53
N PHE A 104 15.79 10.81 -3.83
CA PHE A 104 15.06 10.05 -4.86
C PHE A 104 15.24 8.54 -4.71
N GLY A 105 16.44 8.06 -4.38
CA GLY A 105 16.68 6.62 -4.16
C GLY A 105 15.82 6.07 -3.02
N ARG A 106 15.68 6.82 -1.93
CA ARG A 106 14.81 6.41 -0.81
C ARG A 106 13.34 6.57 -1.13
N PHE A 107 12.94 7.67 -1.76
CA PHE A 107 11.56 7.89 -2.17
C PHE A 107 11.06 6.75 -3.06
N LEU A 108 11.82 6.40 -4.09
CA LEU A 108 11.48 5.28 -4.97
C LEU A 108 11.47 3.93 -4.23
N ALA A 109 12.41 3.71 -3.31
CA ALA A 109 12.43 2.47 -2.53
C ALA A 109 11.17 2.30 -1.67
N GLY A 110 10.72 3.35 -1.01
CA GLY A 110 9.49 3.29 -0.23
C GLY A 110 8.24 3.10 -1.08
N PHE A 111 8.17 3.77 -2.22
CA PHE A 111 7.08 3.57 -3.18
C PHE A 111 7.03 2.12 -3.72
N THR A 112 8.18 1.53 -4.07
CA THR A 112 8.22 0.14 -4.55
C THR A 112 7.89 -0.88 -3.47
N VAL A 113 8.28 -0.64 -2.21
CA VAL A 113 7.92 -1.49 -1.06
C VAL A 113 6.39 -1.54 -0.85
N LEU A 114 5.67 -0.50 -1.23
CA LEU A 114 4.20 -0.44 -1.11
C LEU A 114 3.49 -0.94 -2.39
N SER A 115 3.98 -0.55 -3.57
CA SER A 115 3.32 -0.87 -4.84
C SER A 115 3.48 -2.33 -5.25
N VAL A 116 4.67 -2.92 -5.06
CA VAL A 116 4.93 -4.31 -5.48
C VAL A 116 4.05 -5.32 -4.73
N PRO A 117 3.93 -5.32 -3.40
CA PRO A 117 3.01 -6.20 -2.68
C PRO A 117 1.56 -6.04 -3.13
N MET A 118 1.14 -4.81 -3.44
CA MET A 118 -0.22 -4.54 -3.91
C MET A 118 -0.51 -5.20 -5.26
N VAL A 119 0.42 -5.07 -6.22
CA VAL A 119 0.30 -5.72 -7.53
C VAL A 119 0.28 -7.24 -7.39
N ILE A 120 1.17 -7.82 -6.59
CA ILE A 120 1.21 -9.28 -6.34
C ILE A 120 -0.12 -9.75 -5.74
N CYS A 121 -0.65 -9.06 -4.75
CA CYS A 121 -1.92 -9.39 -4.11
C CYS A 121 -3.10 -9.35 -5.11
N CYS A 122 -3.16 -8.33 -5.97
CA CYS A 122 -4.19 -8.25 -7.01
C CYS A 122 -4.06 -9.38 -8.05
N CYS A 123 -2.84 -9.79 -8.42
CA CYS A 123 -2.63 -10.95 -9.29
C CYS A 123 -3.14 -12.24 -8.64
N ILE A 124 -2.85 -12.46 -7.36
CA ILE A 124 -3.36 -13.63 -6.61
C ILE A 124 -4.89 -13.59 -6.56
N THR A 125 -5.49 -12.43 -6.29
CA THR A 125 -6.96 -12.27 -6.27
C THR A 125 -7.57 -12.57 -7.64
N ALA A 126 -6.94 -12.13 -8.73
CA ALA A 126 -7.39 -12.46 -10.08
C ALA A 126 -7.35 -13.97 -10.36
N ILE A 127 -6.30 -14.67 -9.91
CA ILE A 127 -6.20 -16.14 -10.03
C ILE A 127 -7.34 -16.83 -9.25
N VAL A 128 -7.64 -16.38 -8.04
CA VAL A 128 -8.77 -16.90 -7.25
C VAL A 128 -10.08 -16.73 -7.99
N LEU A 129 -10.33 -15.56 -8.60
CA LEU A 129 -11.54 -15.33 -9.41
C LEU A 129 -11.62 -16.25 -10.62
N VAL A 130 -10.51 -16.49 -11.32
CA VAL A 130 -10.45 -17.43 -12.46
C VAL A 130 -10.79 -18.86 -12.01
N CYS A 131 -10.23 -19.32 -10.89
CA CYS A 131 -10.52 -20.65 -10.35
C CYS A 131 -12.02 -20.81 -9.99
N VAL A 132 -12.62 -19.79 -9.39
CA VAL A 132 -14.05 -19.79 -9.04
C VAL A 132 -14.94 -19.76 -10.28
N GLN A 133 -14.57 -18.98 -11.30
CA GLN A 133 -15.28 -18.97 -12.59
C GLN A 133 -15.33 -20.37 -13.22
N GLY A 134 -14.21 -21.09 -13.24
CA GLY A 134 -14.12 -22.43 -13.80
C GLY A 134 -14.97 -23.47 -13.06
N THR A 135 -15.18 -23.30 -11.75
CA THR A 135 -15.96 -24.24 -10.92
C THR A 135 -17.46 -23.92 -10.87
N ALA A 136 -17.84 -22.65 -10.91
CA ALA A 136 -19.22 -22.20 -10.68
C ALA A 136 -19.92 -21.67 -11.94
N ASN A 137 -19.25 -21.69 -13.12
CA ASN A 137 -19.81 -21.20 -14.41
C ASN A 137 -20.44 -19.79 -14.31
N ILE A 138 -19.82 -18.89 -13.55
CA ILE A 138 -20.34 -17.55 -13.30
C ILE A 138 -20.10 -16.68 -14.54
N LEU A 139 -21.15 -16.11 -15.09
CA LEU A 139 -21.09 -15.13 -16.17
C LEU A 139 -20.82 -13.73 -15.61
N GLY A 140 -19.96 -12.95 -16.31
CA GLY A 140 -19.73 -11.54 -15.97
C GLY A 140 -18.81 -11.31 -14.80
N MET A 141 -17.68 -12.04 -14.70
CA MET A 141 -16.67 -11.81 -13.66
C MET A 141 -16.12 -10.38 -13.66
N PRO A 142 -15.97 -9.74 -12.48
CA PRO A 142 -15.62 -8.33 -12.36
C PRO A 142 -14.09 -8.07 -12.49
N TYR A 143 -13.43 -8.61 -13.51
CA TYR A 143 -11.99 -8.37 -13.73
C TYR A 143 -11.67 -6.89 -14.00
N GLY A 144 -12.57 -6.20 -14.72
CA GLY A 144 -12.43 -4.77 -14.98
C GLY A 144 -12.47 -3.95 -13.70
N THR A 145 -13.38 -4.27 -12.78
CA THR A 145 -13.46 -3.64 -11.46
C THR A 145 -12.21 -3.88 -10.63
N LEU A 146 -11.67 -5.09 -10.61
CA LEU A 146 -10.42 -5.40 -9.90
C LEU A 146 -9.25 -4.57 -10.44
N PHE A 147 -9.14 -4.45 -11.78
CA PHE A 147 -8.10 -3.64 -12.42
C PHE A 147 -8.25 -2.14 -12.09
N LEU A 148 -9.47 -1.60 -12.11
CA LEU A 148 -9.74 -0.23 -11.73
C LEU A 148 -9.38 0.05 -10.26
N TYR A 149 -9.69 -0.88 -9.35
CA TYR A 149 -9.28 -0.75 -7.95
C TYR A 149 -7.77 -0.78 -7.77
N LEU A 150 -7.04 -1.63 -8.50
CA LEU A 150 -5.58 -1.63 -8.49
C LEU A 150 -5.04 -0.26 -8.90
N LEU A 151 -5.52 0.29 -10.01
CA LEU A 151 -5.08 1.58 -10.52
C LEU A 151 -5.40 2.71 -9.54
N TYR A 152 -6.61 2.72 -8.99
CA TYR A 152 -7.06 3.69 -7.98
C TYR A 152 -6.17 3.65 -6.73
N LEU A 153 -5.86 2.44 -6.21
CA LEU A 153 -5.01 2.29 -5.05
C LEU A 153 -3.55 2.71 -5.31
N LEU A 154 -3.00 2.41 -6.49
CA LEU A 154 -1.66 2.88 -6.84
C LEU A 154 -1.57 4.40 -6.85
N ILE A 155 -2.60 5.08 -7.35
CA ILE A 155 -2.68 6.55 -7.33
C ILE A 155 -2.79 7.07 -5.88
N ILE A 156 -3.65 6.47 -5.06
CA ILE A 156 -3.78 6.83 -3.63
C ILE A 156 -2.44 6.63 -2.91
N ILE A 157 -1.78 5.50 -3.09
CA ILE A 157 -0.47 5.23 -2.49
C ILE A 157 0.54 6.31 -2.91
N LEU A 158 0.60 6.65 -4.19
CA LEU A 158 1.53 7.66 -4.69
C LEU A 158 1.28 9.03 -4.04
N ILE A 159 0.03 9.50 -4.04
CA ILE A 159 -0.33 10.82 -3.52
C ILE A 159 -0.11 10.89 -2.01
N THR A 160 -0.63 9.90 -1.27
CA THR A 160 -0.52 9.89 0.20
C THR A 160 0.92 9.67 0.67
N TYR A 161 1.70 8.84 -0.05
CA TYR A 161 3.11 8.63 0.23
C TYR A 161 3.93 9.91 -0.01
N ALA A 162 3.75 10.57 -1.16
CA ALA A 162 4.43 11.82 -1.47
C ALA A 162 4.12 12.90 -0.43
N PHE A 163 2.86 13.00 -0.01
CA PHE A 163 2.43 13.97 0.99
C PHE A 163 2.99 13.66 2.39
N THR A 164 2.96 12.39 2.83
CA THR A 164 3.57 11.98 4.10
C THR A 164 5.08 12.17 4.13
N VAL A 165 5.77 11.91 3.03
CA VAL A 165 7.20 12.20 2.89
C VAL A 165 7.46 13.70 2.99
N PHE A 166 6.65 14.53 2.34
CA PHE A 166 6.76 15.99 2.44
C PHE A 166 6.63 16.45 3.90
N ILE A 167 5.61 15.99 4.62
CA ILE A 167 5.44 16.28 6.05
C ILE A 167 6.65 15.81 6.87
N ALA A 168 7.13 14.60 6.61
CA ALA A 168 8.27 14.03 7.33
C ALA A 168 9.55 14.83 7.12
N VAL A 169 9.75 15.40 5.93
CA VAL A 169 10.92 16.25 5.62
C VAL A 169 10.78 17.64 6.24
N CYS A 170 9.58 18.23 6.25
CA CYS A 170 9.32 19.55 6.81
C CYS A 170 9.30 19.58 8.34
N SER A 171 9.04 18.46 9.00
CA SER A 171 8.98 18.40 10.46
C SER A 171 10.37 18.28 11.08
N GLY A 172 10.60 19.05 12.14
CA GLY A 172 11.90 19.07 12.84
C GLY A 172 12.17 17.84 13.73
N THR A 173 11.12 17.05 14.07
CA THR A 173 11.22 15.85 14.91
C THR A 173 10.30 14.76 14.38
N THR A 174 10.69 13.49 14.61
CA THR A 174 9.84 12.33 14.23
C THR A 174 8.47 12.36 14.90
N PHE A 175 8.40 12.86 16.13
CA PHE A 175 7.14 12.97 16.87
C PHE A 175 6.19 13.99 16.21
N ASN A 176 6.69 15.17 15.83
CA ASN A 176 5.89 16.18 15.12
C ASN A 176 5.46 15.67 13.74
N ALA A 177 6.31 14.91 13.04
CA ALA A 177 5.95 14.29 11.77
C ALA A 177 4.77 13.32 11.93
N ILE A 178 4.79 12.51 12.98
CA ILE A 178 3.71 11.56 13.29
C ILE A 178 2.41 12.30 13.59
N ILE A 179 2.44 13.28 14.49
CA ILE A 179 1.24 14.03 14.87
C ILE A 179 0.63 14.77 13.68
N SER A 180 1.44 15.48 12.89
CA SER A 180 0.94 16.25 11.75
C SER A 180 0.35 15.37 10.66
N ALA A 181 0.96 14.21 10.38
CA ALA A 181 0.44 13.30 9.38
C ALA A 181 -0.85 12.59 9.84
N VAL A 182 -0.96 12.21 11.13
CA VAL A 182 -2.20 11.67 11.71
C VAL A 182 -3.29 12.75 11.73
N ALA A 183 -2.97 13.97 12.13
CA ALA A 183 -3.93 15.06 12.16
C ALA A 183 -4.54 15.34 10.77
N ILE A 184 -3.71 15.37 9.74
CA ILE A 184 -4.16 15.57 8.36
C ILE A 184 -4.92 14.35 7.83
N GLY A 185 -4.46 13.14 8.14
CA GLY A 185 -5.14 11.90 7.77
C GLY A 185 -6.54 11.76 8.37
N VAL A 186 -6.76 12.32 9.58
CA VAL A 186 -8.08 12.35 10.23
C VAL A 186 -8.90 13.54 9.76
N ALA A 187 -8.29 14.70 9.54
CA ALA A 187 -8.99 15.90 9.08
C ALA A 187 -9.58 15.72 7.67
N TYR A 188 -8.88 15.04 6.77
CA TYR A 188 -9.33 14.87 5.39
C TYR A 188 -10.72 14.20 5.28
N PRO A 189 -10.99 13.03 5.89
CA PRO A 189 -12.32 12.45 5.84
C PRO A 189 -13.38 13.30 6.53
N ILE A 190 -13.05 14.03 7.61
CA ILE A 190 -13.99 14.92 8.28
C ILE A 190 -14.43 16.07 7.35
N PHE A 191 -13.48 16.67 6.62
CA PHE A 191 -13.82 17.71 5.63
C PHE A 191 -14.62 17.23 4.43
N MET A 192 -14.52 15.94 4.09
CA MET A 192 -15.29 15.36 2.98
C MET A 192 -16.74 14.99 3.37
N TYR A 193 -17.02 14.85 4.67
CA TYR A 193 -18.35 14.51 5.19
C TYR A 193 -19.13 15.71 5.78
N LEU A 194 -18.51 16.89 5.83
CA LEU A 194 -19.12 18.16 6.19
C LEU A 194 -19.62 18.91 4.95
#